data_05d0cd5ac0ce0e823ee5a3d57b7ed3d0
#
_entry.id   05d0cd5ac0ce0e823ee5a3d57b7ed3d0
#
_cell.length_a   1.000
_cell.length_b   1.000
_cell.length_c   1.000
_cell.angle_alpha   90.00
_cell.angle_beta   90.00
_cell.angle_gamma   90.00
#
_symmetry.space_group_name_H-M   'P 1'
#
loop_
_entity.id
_entity.type
_entity.pdbx_description
1 polymer ?
#
loop_
_entity_poly.entity_id
_entity_poly.type
_entity_poly.pdbx_seq_one_letter_code
_entity_poly.pdbx_strand_id
1 'polypeptide(L)'
;LRGTASDTDIESIRAELLCIRAFCYDQACQHYGDLPYVVHTAGINDSQTPRTPRETIVENLLSDLSDECLANLPLRHKAESYGSSRIGRVAAYALRARIALNWKKYDLAASSAKQALNLAKEAGFELESINTQYCGESHEAGEPTGQTALFGYDGEASNEWLWSVQYDAVISSNKTKEAYYMAPRTLGGCAYFGPTQTFVDMFQCKDGKSITESSLYDWQNPWQNRDPRLDLFCLRPGSRIFNLEFQTSTTSKKIHDYSTGKDVTNMESQGTKGVYGANGTKGPAGYLWRKYLDIAELERAAISNHETSDLNCGLMR
;
A
#
# COMPACT_ATOMS: atom_id res chain seq x y z
N LEU A 1 29.74 -20.06 -5.40
CA LEU A 1 29.69 -19.09 -4.28
C LEU A 1 30.44 -19.55 -3.04
N ARG A 2 30.52 -20.88 -2.75
CA ARG A 2 31.18 -21.41 -1.54
C ARG A 2 32.71 -21.18 -1.45
N GLY A 3 33.33 -20.60 -2.47
CA GLY A 3 34.75 -20.28 -2.42
C GLY A 3 35.09 -18.82 -2.13
N THR A 4 34.07 -17.92 -2.11
CA THR A 4 34.29 -16.47 -1.99
C THR A 4 33.42 -15.77 -0.92
N ALA A 5 32.32 -16.40 -0.46
CA ALA A 5 31.45 -15.87 0.57
C ALA A 5 31.67 -16.59 1.90
N SER A 6 31.55 -15.88 3.02
CA SER A 6 31.58 -16.48 4.37
C SER A 6 30.32 -17.34 4.60
N ASP A 7 30.41 -18.31 5.51
CA ASP A 7 29.24 -19.11 5.91
C ASP A 7 28.13 -18.22 6.49
N THR A 8 28.48 -17.16 7.21
CA THR A 8 27.54 -16.17 7.75
C THR A 8 26.76 -15.44 6.63
N ASP A 9 27.46 -15.04 5.57
CA ASP A 9 26.80 -14.38 4.42
C ASP A 9 25.87 -15.36 3.69
N ILE A 10 26.28 -16.61 3.56
CA ILE A 10 25.47 -17.65 2.93
C ILE A 10 24.18 -17.91 3.72
N GLU A 11 24.27 -18.05 5.04
CA GLU A 11 23.10 -18.28 5.90
C GLU A 11 22.18 -17.04 5.95
N SER A 12 22.73 -15.82 5.92
CA SER A 12 21.95 -14.59 5.82
C SER A 12 21.16 -14.52 4.51
N ILE A 13 21.81 -14.78 3.37
CA ILE A 13 21.14 -14.81 2.05
C ILE A 13 20.09 -15.93 2.00
N ARG A 14 20.41 -17.09 2.58
CA ARG A 14 19.45 -18.19 2.67
C ARG A 14 18.19 -17.77 3.43
N ALA A 15 18.34 -17.11 4.57
CA ALA A 15 17.21 -16.62 5.36
C ALA A 15 16.37 -15.60 4.60
N GLU A 16 16.97 -14.66 3.85
CA GLU A 16 16.27 -13.73 2.97
C GLU A 16 15.43 -14.49 1.91
N LEU A 17 16.02 -15.48 1.25
CA LEU A 17 15.35 -16.28 0.22
C LEU A 17 14.19 -17.11 0.79
N LEU A 18 14.33 -17.64 2.02
CA LEU A 18 13.26 -18.31 2.73
C LEU A 18 12.09 -17.37 3.05
N CYS A 19 12.38 -16.14 3.44
CA CYS A 19 11.35 -15.10 3.65
C CYS A 19 10.61 -14.77 2.34
N ILE A 20 11.34 -14.58 1.23
CA ILE A 20 10.74 -14.30 -0.08
C ILE A 20 9.87 -15.49 -0.52
N ARG A 21 10.37 -16.72 -0.38
CA ARG A 21 9.60 -17.94 -0.66
C ARG A 21 8.32 -17.98 0.17
N ALA A 22 8.42 -17.72 1.47
CA ALA A 22 7.27 -17.72 2.37
C ALA A 22 6.23 -16.69 1.97
N PHE A 23 6.66 -15.47 1.62
CA PHE A 23 5.77 -14.42 1.11
C PHE A 23 5.03 -14.85 -0.16
N CYS A 24 5.78 -15.35 -1.16
CA CYS A 24 5.19 -15.75 -2.45
C CYS A 24 4.20 -16.92 -2.31
N TYR A 25 4.57 -17.95 -1.56
CA TYR A 25 3.67 -19.10 -1.35
C TYR A 25 2.47 -18.78 -0.47
N ASP A 26 2.62 -17.91 0.56
CA ASP A 26 1.48 -17.45 1.36
C ASP A 26 0.45 -16.75 0.48
N GLN A 27 0.88 -15.80 -0.35
CA GLN A 27 0.00 -15.11 -1.30
C GLN A 27 -0.67 -16.08 -2.28
N ALA A 28 0.12 -17.00 -2.85
CA ALA A 28 -0.41 -17.98 -3.79
C ALA A 28 -1.41 -18.94 -3.13
N CYS A 29 -1.15 -19.42 -1.90
CA CYS A 29 -2.08 -20.26 -1.16
C CYS A 29 -3.39 -19.56 -0.80
N GLN A 30 -3.35 -18.24 -0.49
CA GLN A 30 -4.55 -17.45 -0.23
C GLN A 30 -5.43 -17.30 -1.47
N HIS A 31 -4.83 -17.15 -2.66
CA HIS A 31 -5.56 -16.92 -3.90
C HIS A 31 -6.00 -18.21 -4.61
N TYR A 32 -5.19 -19.26 -4.55
CA TYR A 32 -5.37 -20.45 -5.38
C TYR A 32 -5.57 -21.76 -4.59
N GLY A 33 -5.44 -21.73 -3.26
CA GLY A 33 -5.57 -22.92 -2.41
C GLY A 33 -4.34 -23.82 -2.50
N ASP A 34 -4.55 -25.11 -2.73
CA ASP A 34 -3.50 -26.12 -2.84
C ASP A 34 -2.62 -25.88 -4.07
N LEU A 35 -1.32 -26.00 -3.94
CA LEU A 35 -0.33 -25.68 -4.96
C LEU A 35 0.75 -26.74 -5.09
N PRO A 36 1.39 -26.92 -6.26
CA PRO A 36 2.67 -27.60 -6.32
C PRO A 36 3.70 -26.90 -5.43
N TYR A 37 4.30 -27.65 -4.49
CA TYR A 37 5.29 -27.10 -3.57
C TYR A 37 6.68 -27.59 -3.94
N VAL A 38 7.44 -26.73 -4.66
CA VAL A 38 8.76 -27.03 -5.16
C VAL A 38 9.78 -26.19 -4.41
N VAL A 39 10.70 -26.85 -3.69
CA VAL A 39 11.70 -26.21 -2.81
C VAL A 39 13.14 -26.39 -3.26
N HIS A 40 13.32 -26.91 -4.45
CA HIS A 40 14.58 -27.13 -5.13
C HIS A 40 14.59 -26.44 -6.50
N THR A 41 15.73 -26.42 -7.18
CA THR A 41 15.78 -25.91 -8.55
C THR A 41 14.87 -26.75 -9.44
N ALA A 42 13.83 -26.12 -10.00
CA ALA A 42 12.86 -26.79 -10.84
C ALA A 42 13.51 -27.32 -12.13
N GLY A 43 13.28 -28.58 -12.44
CA GLY A 43 13.63 -29.23 -13.68
C GLY A 43 12.40 -29.55 -14.53
N ILE A 44 12.61 -30.13 -15.69
CA ILE A 44 11.51 -30.48 -16.60
C ILE A 44 10.50 -31.46 -15.98
N ASN A 45 10.95 -32.31 -15.07
CA ASN A 45 10.11 -33.29 -14.38
C ASN A 45 9.18 -32.66 -13.34
N ASP A 46 9.49 -31.45 -12.86
CA ASP A 46 8.67 -30.76 -11.86
C ASP A 46 7.39 -30.17 -12.45
N SER A 47 7.27 -30.14 -13.78
CA SER A 47 6.03 -29.76 -14.47
C SER A 47 4.83 -30.64 -14.13
N GLN A 48 5.07 -31.83 -13.61
CA GLN A 48 4.05 -32.81 -13.18
C GLN A 48 3.90 -32.90 -11.66
N THR A 49 4.52 -32.00 -10.89
CA THR A 49 4.42 -32.00 -9.42
C THR A 49 2.96 -31.86 -9.00
N PRO A 50 2.41 -32.81 -8.21
CA PRO A 50 1.04 -32.72 -7.73
C PRO A 50 0.88 -31.55 -6.75
N ARG A 51 -0.38 -31.14 -6.52
CA ARG A 51 -0.69 -30.13 -5.52
C ARG A 51 -0.45 -30.66 -4.12
N THR A 52 0.23 -29.89 -3.30
CA THR A 52 0.36 -30.10 -1.86
C THR A 52 -0.76 -29.32 -1.14
N PRO A 53 -1.41 -29.89 -0.12
CA PRO A 53 -2.38 -29.14 0.69
C PRO A 53 -1.78 -27.84 1.24
N ARG A 54 -2.50 -26.75 1.09
CA ARG A 54 -2.03 -25.41 1.50
C ARG A 54 -1.66 -25.34 2.98
N GLU A 55 -2.37 -26.06 3.84
CA GLU A 55 -2.08 -26.15 5.27
C GLU A 55 -0.67 -26.72 5.51
N THR A 56 -0.30 -27.78 4.78
CA THR A 56 1.04 -28.38 4.82
C THR A 56 2.10 -27.41 4.28
N ILE A 57 1.80 -26.70 3.21
CA ILE A 57 2.70 -25.67 2.67
C ILE A 57 2.96 -24.63 3.74
N VAL A 58 1.92 -24.07 4.34
CA VAL A 58 2.04 -23.01 5.36
C VAL A 58 2.80 -23.49 6.60
N GLU A 59 2.58 -24.72 7.05
CA GLU A 59 3.34 -25.31 8.16
C GLU A 59 4.84 -25.38 7.84
N ASN A 60 5.20 -25.79 6.62
CA ASN A 60 6.59 -25.78 6.17
C ASN A 60 7.17 -24.37 6.10
N LEU A 61 6.41 -23.40 5.57
CA LEU A 61 6.87 -22.00 5.50
C LEU A 61 7.12 -21.41 6.89
N LEU A 62 6.24 -21.66 7.85
CA LEU A 62 6.41 -21.18 9.23
C LEU A 62 7.57 -21.90 9.95
N SER A 63 7.82 -23.16 9.64
CA SER A 63 8.98 -23.91 10.12
C SER A 63 10.29 -23.37 9.55
N ASP A 64 10.32 -23.02 8.26
CA ASP A 64 11.48 -22.38 7.62
C ASP A 64 11.82 -21.03 8.24
N LEU A 65 10.81 -20.28 8.68
CA LEU A 65 10.97 -18.99 9.36
C LEU A 65 11.17 -19.16 10.88
N SER A 66 11.93 -20.17 11.31
CA SER A 66 12.27 -20.40 12.72
C SER A 66 13.10 -19.25 13.30
N ASP A 67 13.13 -19.11 14.63
CA ASP A 67 13.94 -18.10 15.32
C ASP A 67 15.44 -18.23 14.98
N GLU A 68 15.92 -19.47 14.81
CA GLU A 68 17.29 -19.76 14.41
C GLU A 68 17.59 -19.26 13.00
N CYS A 69 16.66 -19.49 12.06
CA CYS A 69 16.79 -18.99 10.69
C CYS A 69 16.81 -17.47 10.69
N LEU A 70 15.84 -16.83 11.36
CA LEU A 70 15.69 -15.37 11.38
C LEU A 70 16.84 -14.67 12.11
N ALA A 71 17.53 -15.35 13.03
CA ALA A 71 18.71 -14.82 13.70
C ALA A 71 19.89 -14.53 12.75
N ASN A 72 19.94 -15.18 11.58
CA ASN A 72 20.97 -14.94 10.57
C ASN A 72 20.76 -13.62 9.79
N LEU A 73 19.59 -12.99 9.90
CA LEU A 73 19.34 -11.71 9.27
C LEU A 73 19.87 -10.55 10.11
N PRO A 74 20.38 -9.47 9.49
CA PRO A 74 20.65 -8.23 10.21
C PRO A 74 19.33 -7.66 10.71
N LEU A 75 19.36 -6.86 11.79
CA LEU A 75 18.15 -6.20 12.31
C LEU A 75 17.45 -5.37 11.22
N ARG A 76 18.25 -4.59 10.49
CA ARG A 76 17.86 -3.78 9.34
C ARG A 76 19.03 -3.73 8.37
N HIS A 77 18.78 -3.74 7.07
CA HIS A 77 19.81 -3.46 6.07
C HIS A 77 20.12 -1.96 6.05
N LYS A 78 21.39 -1.62 5.82
CA LYS A 78 21.82 -0.24 5.66
C LYS A 78 21.33 0.33 4.32
N ALA A 79 21.20 1.65 4.23
CA ALA A 79 20.77 2.34 3.02
C ALA A 79 21.65 2.00 1.81
N GLU A 80 22.98 1.92 2.00
CA GLU A 80 23.95 1.54 0.96
C GLU A 80 23.78 0.10 0.45
N SER A 81 23.09 -0.74 1.22
CA SER A 81 22.76 -2.13 0.86
C SER A 81 21.29 -2.28 0.46
N TYR A 82 20.73 -1.29 -0.22
CA TYR A 82 19.35 -1.23 -0.68
C TYR A 82 18.29 -1.08 0.43
N GLY A 83 18.67 -0.75 1.66
CA GLY A 83 17.77 -0.36 2.73
C GLY A 83 16.55 -1.28 2.91
N SER A 84 15.35 -0.73 2.83
CA SER A 84 14.10 -1.47 3.02
C SER A 84 13.72 -2.40 1.87
N SER A 85 14.44 -2.42 0.75
CA SER A 85 14.20 -3.38 -0.34
C SER A 85 14.69 -4.78 -0.03
N ARG A 86 15.62 -4.93 0.94
CA ARG A 86 16.05 -6.23 1.45
C ARG A 86 15.42 -6.51 2.79
N ILE A 87 14.98 -7.75 3.00
CA ILE A 87 14.27 -8.12 4.22
C ILE A 87 15.26 -8.29 5.39
N GLY A 88 15.11 -7.43 6.43
CA GLY A 88 15.82 -7.58 7.69
C GLY A 88 15.02 -8.39 8.71
N ARG A 89 15.64 -8.67 9.87
CA ARG A 89 15.06 -9.51 10.93
C ARG A 89 13.73 -8.98 11.45
N VAL A 90 13.58 -7.67 11.62
CA VAL A 90 12.31 -7.04 12.05
C VAL A 90 11.20 -7.35 11.06
N ALA A 91 11.47 -7.14 9.78
CA ALA A 91 10.50 -7.40 8.71
C ALA A 91 10.17 -8.89 8.59
N ALA A 92 11.14 -9.78 8.80
CA ALA A 92 10.94 -11.23 8.77
C ALA A 92 10.03 -11.71 9.91
N TYR A 93 10.18 -11.19 11.12
CA TYR A 93 9.25 -11.47 12.22
C TYR A 93 7.85 -10.91 11.95
N ALA A 94 7.75 -9.72 11.36
CA ALA A 94 6.47 -9.14 10.96
C ALA A 94 5.79 -9.98 9.85
N LEU A 95 6.56 -10.49 8.89
CA LEU A 95 6.07 -11.41 7.86
C LEU A 95 5.56 -12.71 8.48
N ARG A 96 6.34 -13.34 9.38
CA ARG A 96 5.92 -14.55 10.09
C ARG A 96 4.63 -14.32 10.90
N ALA A 97 4.54 -13.18 11.58
CA ALA A 97 3.32 -12.81 12.32
C ALA A 97 2.11 -12.70 11.40
N ARG A 98 2.25 -12.07 10.24
CA ARG A 98 1.16 -11.92 9.26
C ARG A 98 0.74 -13.26 8.67
N ILE A 99 1.69 -14.12 8.26
CA ILE A 99 1.39 -15.46 7.77
C ILE A 99 0.65 -16.26 8.85
N ALA A 100 1.19 -16.29 10.07
CA ALA A 100 0.58 -17.01 11.18
C ALA A 100 -0.86 -16.51 11.49
N LEU A 101 -1.09 -15.20 11.45
CA LEU A 101 -2.42 -14.60 11.64
C LEU A 101 -3.40 -15.02 10.54
N ASN A 102 -3.01 -14.95 9.29
CA ASN A 102 -3.83 -15.32 8.14
C ASN A 102 -4.29 -16.79 8.24
N TRP A 103 -3.42 -17.65 8.75
CA TRP A 103 -3.68 -19.08 8.90
C TRP A 103 -4.11 -19.48 10.33
N LYS A 104 -4.60 -18.52 11.13
CA LYS A 104 -5.19 -18.72 12.46
C LYS A 104 -4.25 -19.37 13.49
N LYS A 105 -2.94 -19.25 13.32
CA LYS A 105 -1.92 -19.67 14.28
C LYS A 105 -1.67 -18.52 15.27
N TYR A 106 -2.66 -18.19 16.08
CA TYR A 106 -2.71 -16.93 16.84
C TYR A 106 -1.59 -16.75 17.86
N ASP A 107 -1.16 -17.80 18.54
CA ASP A 107 -0.08 -17.74 19.53
C ASP A 107 1.26 -17.39 18.84
N LEU A 108 1.54 -18.03 17.70
CA LEU A 108 2.73 -17.73 16.90
C LEU A 108 2.65 -16.32 16.30
N ALA A 109 1.47 -15.90 15.86
CA ALA A 109 1.26 -14.53 15.35
C ALA A 109 1.57 -13.50 16.44
N ALA A 110 1.01 -13.66 17.64
CA ALA A 110 1.20 -12.76 18.76
C ALA A 110 2.67 -12.69 19.22
N SER A 111 3.32 -13.86 19.38
CA SER A 111 4.72 -13.93 19.78
C SER A 111 5.65 -13.33 18.74
N SER A 112 5.42 -13.59 17.46
CA SER A 112 6.20 -13.03 16.36
C SER A 112 6.03 -11.51 16.24
N ALA A 113 4.80 -11.00 16.36
CA ALA A 113 4.52 -9.57 16.35
C ALA A 113 5.19 -8.85 17.53
N LYS A 114 5.13 -9.43 18.73
CA LYS A 114 5.81 -8.90 19.91
C LYS A 114 7.32 -8.83 19.69
N GLN A 115 7.91 -9.86 19.11
CA GLN A 115 9.35 -9.88 18.80
C GLN A 115 9.70 -8.82 17.75
N ALA A 116 8.90 -8.68 16.69
CA ALA A 116 9.08 -7.62 15.69
C ALA A 116 9.08 -6.23 16.33
N LEU A 117 8.10 -5.93 17.21
CA LEU A 117 8.00 -4.64 17.90
C LEU A 117 9.19 -4.35 18.84
N ASN A 118 9.68 -5.38 19.54
CA ASN A 118 10.84 -5.22 20.39
C ASN A 118 12.10 -4.88 19.59
N LEU A 119 12.34 -5.63 18.51
CA LEU A 119 13.49 -5.43 17.63
C LEU A 119 13.36 -4.12 16.80
N ALA A 120 12.15 -3.69 16.48
CA ALA A 120 11.92 -2.46 15.73
C ALA A 120 12.47 -1.23 16.47
N LYS A 121 12.27 -1.16 17.78
CA LYS A 121 12.81 -0.07 18.62
C LYS A 121 14.35 -0.04 18.59
N GLU A 122 14.97 -1.21 18.68
CA GLU A 122 16.43 -1.36 18.62
C GLU A 122 16.98 -0.97 17.24
N ALA A 123 16.24 -1.31 16.18
CA ALA A 123 16.61 -1.03 14.79
C ALA A 123 16.30 0.41 14.35
N GLY A 124 15.68 1.24 15.19
CA GLY A 124 15.34 2.62 14.89
C GLY A 124 14.15 2.77 13.93
N PHE A 125 13.25 1.78 13.89
CA PHE A 125 11.97 1.93 13.19
C PHE A 125 11.00 2.73 14.04
N GLU A 126 10.25 3.62 13.39
CA GLU A 126 9.25 4.47 14.02
C GLU A 126 8.10 4.76 13.05
N LEU A 127 6.93 5.11 13.59
CA LEU A 127 5.80 5.49 12.77
C LEU A 127 6.01 6.90 12.21
N GLU A 128 5.66 7.08 10.93
CA GLU A 128 5.68 8.38 10.28
C GLU A 128 4.59 9.28 10.86
N SER A 129 4.91 10.54 11.05
CA SER A 129 3.92 11.53 11.49
C SER A 129 2.97 11.90 10.37
N ILE A 130 1.72 12.18 10.71
CA ILE A 130 0.76 12.75 9.75
C ILE A 130 1.12 14.22 9.54
N ASN A 131 1.64 14.54 8.37
CA ASN A 131 1.93 15.91 7.99
C ASN A 131 0.73 16.54 7.27
N THR A 132 0.16 17.56 7.86
CA THR A 132 -1.00 18.28 7.32
C THR A 132 -0.65 19.30 6.22
N GLN A 133 0.63 19.52 5.93
CA GLN A 133 1.12 20.46 4.90
C GLN A 133 1.85 19.77 3.76
N TYR A 134 1.75 18.45 3.68
CA TYR A 134 2.48 17.69 2.68
C TYR A 134 1.99 17.99 1.24
N CYS A 135 2.92 17.98 0.28
CA CYS A 135 2.68 18.21 -1.15
C CYS A 135 2.25 19.63 -1.55
N GLY A 136 2.57 20.63 -0.76
CA GLY A 136 2.30 22.02 -1.13
C GLY A 136 0.82 22.37 -1.22
N GLU A 137 -0.07 21.51 -0.78
CA GLU A 137 -1.48 21.79 -0.68
C GLU A 137 -1.70 22.95 0.32
N SER A 138 -2.23 24.05 -0.14
CA SER A 138 -2.69 25.11 0.76
C SER A 138 -4.06 24.71 1.28
N HIS A 139 -4.16 24.44 2.57
CA HIS A 139 -5.43 24.18 3.24
C HIS A 139 -5.83 25.37 4.07
N GLU A 140 -7.13 25.57 4.22
CA GLU A 140 -7.63 26.48 5.24
C GLU A 140 -7.26 25.92 6.62
N ALA A 141 -6.99 26.80 7.57
CA ALA A 141 -6.59 26.40 8.91
C ALA A 141 -7.63 25.46 9.53
N GLY A 142 -7.26 24.24 9.82
CA GLY A 142 -8.12 23.23 10.46
C GLY A 142 -8.66 22.15 9.51
N GLU A 143 -8.46 22.25 8.20
CA GLU A 143 -8.82 21.16 7.28
C GLU A 143 -7.72 20.07 7.25
N PRO A 144 -8.07 18.80 7.45
CA PRO A 144 -7.10 17.72 7.29
C PRO A 144 -6.71 17.59 5.82
N THR A 145 -5.41 17.62 5.54
CA THR A 145 -4.90 17.47 4.18
C THR A 145 -5.06 16.06 3.65
N GLY A 146 -5.24 15.09 4.52
CA GLY A 146 -5.35 13.68 4.16
C GLY A 146 -4.10 13.10 3.53
N GLN A 147 -2.96 13.79 3.57
CA GLN A 147 -1.72 13.28 3.00
C GLN A 147 -0.61 13.15 4.05
N THR A 148 0.28 12.19 3.79
CA THR A 148 1.48 11.95 4.56
C THR A 148 2.63 11.69 3.58
N ALA A 149 3.83 12.10 3.95
CA ALA A 149 5.04 11.81 3.20
C ALA A 149 5.22 10.31 2.92
N LEU A 150 4.75 9.46 3.83
CA LEU A 150 4.89 8.01 3.75
C LEU A 150 4.46 7.40 2.42
N PHE A 151 3.42 7.93 1.78
CA PHE A 151 2.86 7.39 0.53
C PHE A 151 3.30 8.14 -0.72
N GLY A 152 4.20 9.11 -0.58
CA GLY A 152 4.84 9.84 -1.66
C GLY A 152 6.32 9.53 -1.81
N TYR A 153 6.98 10.15 -2.77
CA TYR A 153 8.42 9.98 -3.00
C TYR A 153 9.26 10.42 -1.80
N ASP A 154 8.86 11.47 -1.10
CA ASP A 154 9.57 11.93 0.10
C ASP A 154 9.54 10.91 1.24
N GLY A 155 8.56 10.02 1.24
CA GLY A 155 8.44 8.93 2.21
C GLY A 155 9.30 7.70 1.93
N GLU A 156 10.07 7.69 0.85
CA GLU A 156 10.91 6.53 0.49
C GLU A 156 11.96 6.19 1.53
N ALA A 157 12.48 7.21 2.21
CA ALA A 157 13.46 7.07 3.27
C ALA A 157 12.83 6.91 4.67
N SER A 158 11.51 6.84 4.79
CA SER A 158 10.83 6.76 6.08
C SER A 158 11.26 5.52 6.88
N ASN A 159 11.41 5.72 8.18
CA ASN A 159 11.70 4.65 9.13
C ASN A 159 10.49 3.74 9.44
N GLU A 160 9.32 4.01 8.87
CA GLU A 160 8.16 3.12 8.99
C GLU A 160 8.24 1.90 8.07
N TRP A 161 8.99 1.97 6.96
CA TRP A 161 9.11 0.89 6.01
C TRP A 161 10.00 -0.25 6.53
N LEU A 162 9.39 -1.38 6.85
CA LEU A 162 10.09 -2.58 7.25
C LEU A 162 10.68 -3.34 6.07
N TRP A 163 9.90 -3.47 5.00
CA TRP A 163 10.27 -4.13 3.74
C TRP A 163 9.39 -3.63 2.62
N SER A 164 9.98 -3.25 1.51
CA SER A 164 9.28 -2.67 0.37
C SER A 164 9.78 -3.21 -0.96
N VAL A 165 8.88 -3.30 -1.94
CA VAL A 165 9.25 -3.56 -3.33
C VAL A 165 9.55 -2.22 -3.99
N GLN A 166 10.71 -2.10 -4.61
CA GLN A 166 11.12 -0.87 -5.29
C GLN A 166 10.63 -0.87 -6.73
N TYR A 167 9.98 0.22 -7.13
CA TYR A 167 9.61 0.50 -8.50
C TYR A 167 10.41 1.69 -9.02
N ASP A 168 10.54 1.80 -10.33
CA ASP A 168 11.31 2.86 -10.98
C ASP A 168 10.52 3.41 -12.18
N ALA A 169 10.29 4.71 -12.20
CA ALA A 169 9.57 5.38 -13.28
C ALA A 169 10.35 5.41 -14.61
N VAL A 170 11.67 5.29 -14.57
CA VAL A 170 12.56 5.36 -15.74
C VAL A 170 12.73 3.99 -16.38
N ILE A 171 12.93 2.94 -15.57
CA ILE A 171 13.16 1.58 -16.04
C ILE A 171 11.83 0.94 -16.41
N SER A 172 11.58 0.75 -17.70
CA SER A 172 10.29 0.29 -18.25
C SER A 172 9.76 -1.03 -17.66
N SER A 173 10.64 -1.93 -17.25
CA SER A 173 10.27 -3.20 -16.61
C SER A 173 9.83 -3.07 -15.17
N ASN A 174 10.14 -1.95 -14.51
CA ASN A 174 9.89 -1.71 -13.08
C ASN A 174 8.84 -0.62 -12.84
N LYS A 175 8.10 -0.23 -13.88
CA LYS A 175 7.00 0.75 -13.78
C LYS A 175 5.73 0.10 -13.28
N THR A 176 4.93 0.87 -12.56
CA THR A 176 3.56 0.55 -12.24
C THR A 176 2.61 1.61 -12.80
N LYS A 177 1.35 1.23 -13.05
CA LYS A 177 0.30 2.12 -13.55
C LYS A 177 -0.76 2.44 -12.50
N GLU A 178 -0.53 2.09 -11.26
CA GLU A 178 -1.51 2.24 -10.18
C GLU A 178 -1.92 3.68 -9.97
N ALA A 179 -1.00 4.63 -10.02
CA ALA A 179 -1.32 6.05 -9.94
C ALA A 179 -2.33 6.46 -11.04
N TYR A 180 -2.12 6.00 -12.28
CA TYR A 180 -3.05 6.23 -13.37
C TYR A 180 -4.42 5.60 -13.13
N TYR A 181 -4.46 4.38 -12.62
CA TYR A 181 -5.72 3.68 -12.36
C TYR A 181 -6.49 4.23 -11.16
N MET A 182 -5.78 4.80 -10.18
CA MET A 182 -6.37 5.34 -8.93
C MET A 182 -6.72 6.83 -9.04
N ALA A 183 -5.94 7.60 -9.79
CA ALA A 183 -6.10 9.05 -9.85
C ALA A 183 -7.46 9.48 -10.43
N PRO A 184 -8.02 10.59 -9.94
CA PRO A 184 -9.20 11.21 -10.53
C PRO A 184 -9.00 11.54 -12.00
N ARG A 185 -10.06 11.46 -12.78
CA ARG A 185 -10.04 11.82 -14.20
C ARG A 185 -9.71 13.29 -14.43
N THR A 186 -10.13 14.16 -13.52
CA THR A 186 -9.79 15.59 -13.58
C THR A 186 -8.27 15.83 -13.45
N LEU A 187 -7.54 14.89 -12.85
CA LEU A 187 -6.09 14.90 -12.75
C LEU A 187 -5.38 14.04 -13.81
N GLY A 188 -6.10 13.61 -14.86
CA GLY A 188 -5.52 12.79 -15.92
C GLY A 188 -5.53 11.28 -15.67
N GLY A 189 -6.05 10.82 -14.54
CA GLY A 189 -6.23 9.41 -14.24
C GLY A 189 -7.46 8.81 -14.90
N CYS A 190 -7.75 7.55 -14.64
CA CYS A 190 -8.96 6.88 -15.15
C CYS A 190 -9.96 6.45 -14.08
N ALA A 191 -9.67 6.63 -12.81
CA ALA A 191 -10.55 6.32 -11.68
C ALA A 191 -11.12 4.88 -11.73
N TYR A 192 -10.25 3.90 -12.01
CA TYR A 192 -10.64 2.49 -12.14
C TYR A 192 -10.91 1.82 -10.80
N PHE A 193 -10.08 2.14 -9.81
CA PHE A 193 -10.10 1.51 -8.51
C PHE A 193 -10.43 2.54 -7.43
N GLY A 194 -11.33 2.17 -6.55
CA GLY A 194 -11.65 2.96 -5.38
C GLY A 194 -12.12 2.08 -4.23
N PRO A 195 -12.14 2.61 -3.01
CA PRO A 195 -12.63 1.90 -1.86
C PRO A 195 -14.13 1.64 -1.97
N THR A 196 -14.58 0.52 -1.41
CA THR A 196 -16.01 0.24 -1.25
C THR A 196 -16.59 1.05 -0.10
N GLN A 197 -17.92 1.25 -0.09
CA GLN A 197 -18.61 1.84 1.05
C GLN A 197 -18.31 1.08 2.35
N THR A 198 -18.32 -0.26 2.30
CA THR A 198 -18.00 -1.10 3.46
C THR A 198 -16.61 -0.79 4.02
N PHE A 199 -15.62 -0.61 3.16
CA PHE A 199 -14.27 -0.25 3.60
C PHE A 199 -14.27 1.13 4.29
N VAL A 200 -14.95 2.12 3.72
CA VAL A 200 -15.10 3.46 4.31
C VAL A 200 -15.80 3.40 5.67
N ASP A 201 -16.82 2.57 5.80
CA ASP A 201 -17.59 2.40 7.03
C ASP A 201 -16.79 1.71 8.15
N MET A 202 -15.78 0.90 7.80
CA MET A 202 -14.89 0.23 8.78
C MET A 202 -13.99 1.21 9.56
N PHE A 203 -13.75 2.41 9.06
CA PHE A 203 -13.03 3.42 9.85
C PHE A 203 -13.86 3.83 11.06
N GLN A 204 -13.23 3.85 12.22
CA GLN A 204 -13.86 4.21 13.48
C GLN A 204 -14.09 5.73 13.57
N CYS A 205 -14.88 6.13 14.56
CA CYS A 205 -14.93 7.52 14.99
C CYS A 205 -13.75 7.84 15.93
N LYS A 206 -13.52 9.13 16.20
CA LYS A 206 -12.42 9.60 17.06
C LYS A 206 -12.44 9.03 18.49
N ASP A 207 -13.58 8.53 18.94
CA ASP A 207 -13.74 7.83 20.22
C ASP A 207 -13.38 6.33 20.17
N GLY A 208 -12.89 5.84 19.02
CA GLY A 208 -12.51 4.45 18.82
C GLY A 208 -13.68 3.47 18.63
N LYS A 209 -14.90 3.97 18.49
CA LYS A 209 -16.10 3.16 18.25
C LYS A 209 -16.45 3.09 16.76
N SER A 210 -17.19 2.06 16.38
CA SER A 210 -17.76 1.96 15.04
C SER A 210 -18.79 3.07 14.78
N ILE A 211 -19.11 3.32 13.51
CA ILE A 211 -20.14 4.32 13.13
C ILE A 211 -21.53 3.97 13.66
N THR A 212 -21.78 2.71 13.98
CA THR A 212 -23.06 2.24 14.55
C THR A 212 -23.16 2.40 16.06
N GLU A 213 -22.02 2.59 16.74
CA GLU A 213 -21.94 2.64 18.21
C GLU A 213 -21.52 4.01 18.74
N SER A 214 -20.91 4.83 17.91
CA SER A 214 -20.39 6.13 18.31
C SER A 214 -21.49 7.19 18.32
N SER A 215 -21.58 7.92 19.42
CA SER A 215 -22.44 9.12 19.51
C SER A 215 -21.86 10.33 18.76
N LEU A 216 -20.62 10.25 18.28
CA LEU A 216 -19.97 11.29 17.50
C LEU A 216 -20.32 11.19 16.00
N TYR A 217 -20.89 10.06 15.56
CA TYR A 217 -21.25 9.87 14.16
C TYR A 217 -22.53 10.60 13.83
N ASP A 218 -22.46 11.44 12.79
CA ASP A 218 -23.61 12.13 12.22
C ASP A 218 -23.80 11.66 10.77
N TRP A 219 -24.92 11.01 10.48
CA TRP A 219 -25.23 10.50 9.16
C TRP A 219 -25.43 11.61 8.11
N GLN A 220 -25.73 12.84 8.54
CA GLN A 220 -25.83 14.02 7.66
C GLN A 220 -24.44 14.58 7.31
N ASN A 221 -23.45 14.34 8.19
CA ASN A 221 -22.07 14.73 8.06
C ASN A 221 -21.13 13.53 8.28
N PRO A 222 -21.22 12.47 7.45
CA PRO A 222 -20.62 11.16 7.71
C PRO A 222 -19.08 11.16 7.76
N TRP A 223 -18.47 12.24 7.39
CA TRP A 223 -17.01 12.41 7.35
C TRP A 223 -16.45 13.08 8.61
N GLN A 224 -17.32 13.74 9.40
CA GLN A 224 -16.88 14.41 10.62
C GLN A 224 -16.63 13.40 11.74
N ASN A 225 -15.69 13.75 12.61
CA ASN A 225 -15.33 12.94 13.78
C ASN A 225 -14.87 11.51 13.49
N ARG A 226 -14.39 11.25 12.29
CA ARG A 226 -13.83 9.95 11.87
C ARG A 226 -12.33 9.86 12.17
N ASP A 227 -11.82 8.66 12.17
CA ASP A 227 -10.39 8.38 12.21
C ASP A 227 -9.68 9.16 11.09
N PRO A 228 -8.61 9.92 11.37
CA PRO A 228 -7.91 10.72 10.38
C PRO A 228 -7.32 9.89 9.22
N ARG A 229 -7.09 8.59 9.43
CA ARG A 229 -6.64 7.68 8.36
C ARG A 229 -7.66 7.53 7.24
N LEU A 230 -8.94 7.82 7.47
CA LEU A 230 -9.93 7.85 6.41
C LEU A 230 -9.56 8.86 5.31
N ASP A 231 -9.22 10.08 5.71
CA ASP A 231 -8.80 11.12 4.75
C ASP A 231 -7.39 10.88 4.18
N LEU A 232 -6.53 10.13 4.89
CA LEU A 232 -5.22 9.71 4.35
C LEU A 232 -5.34 8.67 3.22
N PHE A 233 -6.34 7.82 3.27
CA PHE A 233 -6.46 6.70 2.34
C PHE A 233 -7.49 6.95 1.24
N CYS A 234 -8.55 7.72 1.51
CA CYS A 234 -9.71 7.85 0.65
C CYS A 234 -9.96 9.30 0.23
N LEU A 235 -10.23 9.48 -1.06
CA LEU A 235 -10.86 10.69 -1.57
C LEU A 235 -12.37 10.53 -1.48
N ARG A 236 -13.03 11.47 -0.82
CA ARG A 236 -14.48 11.55 -0.66
C ARG A 236 -15.05 12.79 -1.34
N PRO A 237 -16.31 12.81 -1.72
CA PRO A 237 -16.94 14.02 -2.26
C PRO A 237 -16.77 15.22 -1.33
N GLY A 238 -16.35 16.35 -1.88
CA GLY A 238 -16.05 17.58 -1.14
C GLY A 238 -14.66 17.62 -0.48
N SER A 239 -13.84 16.56 -0.61
CA SER A 239 -12.45 16.63 -0.18
C SER A 239 -11.59 17.36 -1.23
N ARG A 240 -10.45 17.85 -0.79
CA ARG A 240 -9.46 18.48 -1.65
C ARG A 240 -8.37 17.49 -2.01
N ILE A 241 -7.96 17.48 -3.27
CA ILE A 241 -6.76 16.77 -3.72
C ILE A 241 -5.87 17.74 -4.49
N PHE A 242 -4.66 17.95 -4.00
CA PHE A 242 -3.78 19.02 -4.47
C PHE A 242 -4.55 20.35 -4.48
N ASN A 243 -4.64 20.99 -5.61
CA ASN A 243 -5.36 22.26 -5.74
C ASN A 243 -6.80 22.14 -6.27
N LEU A 244 -7.35 20.93 -6.35
CA LEU A 244 -8.68 20.71 -6.91
C LEU A 244 -9.66 20.13 -5.86
N GLU A 245 -10.89 20.60 -5.90
CA GLU A 245 -12.00 19.94 -5.24
C GLU A 245 -12.26 18.57 -5.91
N PHE A 246 -12.45 17.53 -5.11
CA PHE A 246 -12.90 16.23 -5.58
C PHE A 246 -14.41 16.10 -5.37
N GLN A 247 -15.16 15.91 -6.46
CA GLN A 247 -16.62 15.82 -6.40
C GLN A 247 -17.14 14.80 -7.42
N THR A 248 -17.94 13.87 -6.96
CA THR A 248 -18.51 12.79 -7.76
C THR A 248 -19.99 12.95 -8.08
N SER A 249 -20.65 14.01 -7.59
CA SER A 249 -22.05 14.28 -7.87
C SER A 249 -22.26 14.49 -9.38
N THR A 250 -23.24 13.80 -9.96
CA THR A 250 -23.62 13.94 -11.39
C THR A 250 -24.16 15.32 -11.74
N THR A 251 -24.62 16.08 -10.73
CA THR A 251 -25.14 17.44 -10.90
C THR A 251 -24.03 18.50 -10.85
N SER A 252 -22.92 18.21 -10.17
CA SER A 252 -21.77 19.14 -10.04
C SER A 252 -20.91 19.10 -11.29
N LYS A 253 -21.25 19.91 -12.28
CA LYS A 253 -20.52 19.97 -13.57
C LYS A 253 -19.18 20.68 -13.49
N LYS A 254 -18.95 21.42 -12.41
CA LYS A 254 -17.71 22.15 -12.12
C LYS A 254 -17.24 21.84 -10.71
N ILE A 255 -15.96 21.99 -10.51
CA ILE A 255 -15.26 21.90 -9.23
C ILE A 255 -14.34 23.10 -9.08
N HIS A 256 -14.02 23.44 -7.84
CA HIS A 256 -13.15 24.57 -7.56
C HIS A 256 -11.68 24.23 -7.74
N ASP A 257 -10.92 25.07 -8.41
CA ASP A 257 -9.46 25.06 -8.47
C ASP A 257 -8.93 26.16 -7.53
N TYR A 258 -8.42 25.72 -6.40
CA TYR A 258 -7.91 26.61 -5.34
C TYR A 258 -6.62 27.34 -5.73
N SER A 259 -5.87 26.88 -6.73
CA SER A 259 -4.65 27.55 -7.20
C SER A 259 -4.96 28.79 -8.04
N THR A 260 -6.03 28.71 -8.82
CA THR A 260 -6.43 29.79 -9.72
C THR A 260 -7.62 30.59 -9.20
N GLY A 261 -8.32 30.07 -8.16
CA GLY A 261 -9.56 30.65 -7.64
C GLY A 261 -10.72 30.56 -8.64
N LYS A 262 -10.66 29.67 -9.62
CA LYS A 262 -11.66 29.52 -10.70
C LYS A 262 -12.27 28.13 -10.68
N ASP A 263 -13.46 28.02 -11.26
CA ASP A 263 -14.12 26.75 -11.46
C ASP A 263 -13.66 26.11 -12.78
N VAL A 264 -13.26 24.84 -12.70
CA VAL A 264 -12.89 24.00 -13.84
C VAL A 264 -13.92 22.90 -14.07
N THR A 265 -13.84 22.23 -15.21
CA THR A 265 -14.77 21.15 -15.55
C THR A 265 -14.56 19.94 -14.63
N ASN A 266 -15.64 19.46 -14.02
CA ASN A 266 -15.62 18.23 -13.24
C ASN A 266 -15.71 17.00 -14.16
N MET A 267 -14.60 16.35 -14.42
CA MET A 267 -14.55 15.17 -15.27
C MET A 267 -15.20 13.94 -14.60
N GLU A 268 -15.27 13.90 -13.26
CA GLU A 268 -15.94 12.81 -12.54
C GLU A 268 -17.46 12.82 -12.71
N SER A 269 -18.06 13.99 -12.93
CA SER A 269 -19.51 14.13 -13.15
C SER A 269 -19.94 13.79 -14.57
N GLN A 270 -19.00 13.66 -15.50
CA GLN A 270 -19.29 13.39 -16.92
C GLN A 270 -19.47 11.90 -17.22
N GLY A 271 -20.16 11.16 -16.35
CA GLY A 271 -20.48 9.75 -16.57
C GLY A 271 -21.17 9.54 -17.91
N THR A 272 -20.42 9.37 -18.99
CA THR A 272 -20.92 8.83 -20.26
C THR A 272 -21.02 7.32 -20.11
N LYS A 273 -22.09 6.77 -20.68
CA LYS A 273 -22.34 5.33 -20.69
C LYS A 273 -21.08 4.58 -21.18
N GLY A 274 -20.48 3.78 -20.32
CA GLY A 274 -19.27 3.00 -20.66
C GLY A 274 -17.93 3.64 -20.33
N VAL A 275 -17.88 4.82 -19.77
CA VAL A 275 -16.66 5.48 -19.34
C VAL A 275 -16.43 5.18 -17.84
N TYR A 276 -15.21 4.81 -17.51
CA TYR A 276 -14.77 4.69 -16.12
C TYR A 276 -14.66 6.08 -15.49
N GLY A 277 -14.92 6.17 -14.22
CA GLY A 277 -14.84 7.38 -13.43
C GLY A 277 -15.48 7.11 -12.07
N ALA A 278 -15.16 7.88 -11.06
CA ALA A 278 -15.67 7.68 -9.70
C ALA A 278 -17.20 7.64 -9.62
N ASN A 279 -17.86 8.16 -10.64
CA ASN A 279 -19.32 8.19 -10.79
C ASN A 279 -19.83 7.48 -12.07
N GLY A 280 -18.99 6.72 -12.74
CA GLY A 280 -19.36 5.99 -13.95
C GLY A 280 -20.08 4.68 -13.65
N THR A 281 -20.80 4.13 -14.63
CA THR A 281 -21.48 2.82 -14.52
C THR A 281 -20.52 1.64 -14.35
N LYS A 282 -19.22 1.87 -14.46
CA LYS A 282 -18.16 0.86 -14.35
C LYS A 282 -17.04 1.25 -13.39
N GLY A 283 -17.20 2.34 -12.65
CA GLY A 283 -16.22 2.84 -11.71
C GLY A 283 -16.58 2.54 -10.25
N PRO A 284 -15.71 2.93 -9.32
CA PRO A 284 -15.95 2.78 -7.89
C PRO A 284 -17.14 3.62 -7.41
N ALA A 285 -17.63 3.29 -6.23
CA ALA A 285 -18.89 3.77 -5.64
C ALA A 285 -18.85 5.23 -5.11
N GLY A 286 -18.19 6.14 -5.81
CA GLY A 286 -18.13 7.56 -5.46
C GLY A 286 -16.91 7.94 -4.62
N TYR A 287 -16.02 7.00 -4.34
CA TYR A 287 -14.77 7.21 -3.62
C TYR A 287 -13.59 6.81 -4.51
N LEU A 288 -12.44 7.46 -4.32
CA LEU A 288 -11.18 7.04 -4.92
C LEU A 288 -10.11 6.85 -3.84
N TRP A 289 -9.00 6.24 -4.21
CA TRP A 289 -7.85 6.15 -3.35
C TRP A 289 -7.07 7.46 -3.40
N ARG A 290 -6.73 8.00 -2.23
CA ARG A 290 -5.75 9.07 -2.08
C ARG A 290 -4.35 8.49 -1.90
N LYS A 291 -4.27 7.35 -1.22
CA LYS A 291 -3.03 6.63 -0.95
C LYS A 291 -2.27 6.37 -2.26
N TYR A 292 -0.96 6.59 -2.24
CA TYR A 292 -0.05 6.43 -3.38
C TYR A 292 -0.25 7.44 -4.54
N LEU A 293 -1.01 8.49 -4.35
CA LEU A 293 -1.02 9.62 -5.29
C LEU A 293 0.01 10.64 -4.82
N ASP A 294 1.01 10.91 -5.65
CA ASP A 294 2.06 11.89 -5.41
C ASP A 294 1.93 13.05 -6.40
N ILE A 295 2.14 14.28 -5.91
CA ILE A 295 2.02 15.48 -6.74
C ILE A 295 3.05 15.49 -7.87
N ALA A 296 4.27 15.01 -7.61
CA ALA A 296 5.33 14.99 -8.63
C ALA A 296 4.98 14.10 -9.83
N GLU A 297 4.24 12.99 -9.60
CA GLU A 297 3.73 12.14 -10.69
C GLU A 297 2.67 12.86 -11.52
N LEU A 298 1.78 13.59 -10.86
CA LEU A 298 0.70 14.31 -11.53
C LEU A 298 1.21 15.55 -12.26
N GLU A 299 2.18 16.27 -11.70
CA GLU A 299 2.84 17.39 -12.37
C GLU A 299 3.62 16.93 -13.60
N ARG A 300 4.30 15.78 -13.53
CA ARG A 300 4.99 15.19 -14.67
C ARG A 300 4.03 14.85 -15.81
N ALA A 301 2.87 14.27 -15.50
CA ALA A 301 1.83 14.01 -16.47
C ALA A 301 1.26 15.29 -17.10
N ALA A 302 1.09 16.36 -16.31
CA ALA A 302 0.62 17.64 -16.79
C ALA A 302 1.60 18.31 -17.79
N ILE A 303 2.91 18.19 -17.55
CA ILE A 303 3.96 18.71 -18.44
C ILE A 303 3.98 17.97 -19.78
N SER A 304 3.71 16.67 -19.80
CA SER A 304 3.70 15.86 -21.02
C SER A 304 2.43 15.94 -21.86
N ASN A 305 1.59 16.96 -21.64
CA ASN A 305 0.28 17.16 -22.30
C ASN A 305 -0.75 16.05 -22.05
N HIS A 306 -0.74 15.48 -20.85
CA HIS A 306 -1.73 14.53 -20.39
C HIS A 306 -1.84 13.24 -21.20
N GLU A 307 -0.78 12.80 -21.84
CA GLU A 307 -0.74 11.41 -22.29
C GLU A 307 -0.76 10.51 -21.04
N THR A 308 -1.89 9.88 -20.85
CA THR A 308 -2.21 9.04 -19.67
C THR A 308 -1.26 7.85 -19.47
N SER A 309 -0.40 7.58 -20.46
CA SER A 309 0.71 6.63 -20.36
C SER A 309 1.84 7.10 -19.42
N ASP A 310 1.88 8.40 -19.09
CA ASP A 310 2.98 8.98 -18.32
C ASP A 310 2.74 8.99 -16.80
N LEU A 311 1.53 8.69 -16.35
CA LEU A 311 1.24 8.39 -14.94
C LEU A 311 1.77 6.99 -14.52
N ASN A 312 2.93 6.62 -15.04
CA ASN A 312 3.65 5.45 -14.58
C ASN A 312 4.47 5.86 -13.36
N CYS A 313 4.18 5.29 -12.22
CA CYS A 313 4.79 5.69 -10.97
C CYS A 313 5.79 4.65 -10.47
N GLY A 314 6.82 5.13 -9.79
CA GLY A 314 7.76 4.32 -9.04
C GLY A 314 7.26 3.93 -7.65
N LEU A 315 6.07 4.40 -7.26
CA LEU A 315 5.54 4.23 -5.91
C LEU A 315 4.53 3.10 -5.84
N MET A 316 4.98 1.89 -5.48
CA MET A 316 4.11 0.88 -4.86
C MET A 316 4.88 0.10 -3.81
N ARG A 317 4.32 0.04 -2.62
CA ARG A 317 5.00 -0.56 -1.47
C ARG A 317 4.07 -1.43 -0.65
#